data_6a7bce00bdac6e3a7dfbf104e1230c02
#
_entry.id   6a7bce00bdac6e3a7dfbf104e1230c02
#
_cell.length_a   1.000
_cell.length_b   1.000
_cell.length_c   1.000
_cell.angle_alpha   90.00
_cell.angle_beta   90.00
_cell.angle_gamma   90.00
#
_symmetry.space_group_name_H-M   'P 1'
#
loop_
_entity.id
_entity.type
_entity.pdbx_description
1 polymer ?
#
loop_
_entity_poly.entity_id
_entity_poly.type
_entity_poly.pdbx_seq_one_letter_code
_entity_poly.pdbx_strand_id
1 'polypeptide(L)'
;MAGFSDIIGHEQIIGHLKNAIALDKVSHAYIFNGPKLSGKMMLAEAFAMALQCEGEGTRPCLLCRSCKQAVDHNQPDIIYVSHEKPNTIGVDDIRTQINNDIVIKPYSSRYKVYIVDEAEKMNQQAQNALLKTIEEPPAYAVILLLTTNADSFLPTILSRCITPVSYTHLRAHETCADL
;
A
#
# COMPACT_ATOMS: atom_id res chain seq x y z
N MET A 1 0.01 1.49 16.29
CA MET A 1 0.82 1.28 15.08
C MET A 1 2.26 1.07 15.45
N ALA A 2 2.93 0.18 14.75
CA ALA A 2 4.32 -0.18 14.96
C ALA A 2 5.19 0.37 13.82
N GLY A 3 6.46 0.59 14.08
CA GLY A 3 7.42 0.89 13.02
C GLY A 3 7.82 -0.37 12.24
N PHE A 4 8.64 -0.21 11.22
CA PHE A 4 9.15 -1.37 10.46
C PHE A 4 9.92 -2.40 11.31
N SER A 5 10.47 -1.98 12.44
CA SER A 5 11.21 -2.85 13.37
C SER A 5 10.34 -3.87 14.10
N ASP A 6 9.04 -3.59 14.18
CA ASP A 6 8.10 -4.43 14.93
C ASP A 6 7.40 -5.47 14.01
N ILE A 7 7.70 -5.43 12.71
CA ILE A 7 7.14 -6.32 11.71
C ILE A 7 8.09 -7.48 11.46
N ILE A 8 7.63 -8.69 11.73
CA ILE A 8 8.41 -9.92 11.59
C ILE A 8 8.04 -10.59 10.26
N GLY A 9 9.04 -11.10 9.53
CA GLY A 9 8.82 -11.97 8.36
C GLY A 9 8.64 -11.26 7.02
N HIS A 10 8.87 -9.93 6.95
CA HIS A 10 8.77 -9.15 5.72
C HIS A 10 10.04 -8.35 5.39
N GLU A 11 11.20 -8.84 5.81
CA GLU A 11 12.47 -8.09 5.75
C GLU A 11 12.82 -7.61 4.33
N GLN A 12 12.56 -8.44 3.32
CA GLN A 12 12.83 -8.09 1.92
C GLN A 12 11.91 -6.96 1.42
N ILE A 13 10.62 -7.06 1.75
CA ILE A 13 9.63 -6.03 1.40
C ILE A 13 9.98 -4.72 2.12
N ILE A 14 10.27 -4.80 3.42
CA ILE A 14 10.69 -3.65 4.23
C ILE A 14 11.95 -3.01 3.65
N GLY A 15 12.94 -3.82 3.26
CA GLY A 15 14.16 -3.35 2.61
C GLY A 15 13.86 -2.60 1.30
N HIS A 16 12.98 -3.15 0.47
CA HIS A 16 12.54 -2.51 -0.78
C HIS A 16 11.85 -1.17 -0.52
N LEU A 17 10.91 -1.12 0.43
CA LEU A 17 10.19 0.11 0.77
C LEU A 17 11.10 1.18 1.37
N LYS A 18 12.01 0.82 2.27
CA LYS A 18 13.02 1.72 2.83
C LYS A 18 13.94 2.30 1.74
N ASN A 19 14.38 1.47 0.80
CA ASN A 19 15.19 1.91 -0.32
C ASN A 19 14.42 2.86 -1.24
N ALA A 20 13.14 2.58 -1.53
CA ALA A 20 12.30 3.46 -2.32
C ALA A 20 12.18 4.86 -1.68
N ILE A 21 12.03 4.93 -0.35
CA ILE A 21 12.00 6.20 0.40
C ILE A 21 13.37 6.89 0.35
N ALA A 22 14.44 6.16 0.62
CA ALA A 22 15.80 6.71 0.69
C ALA A 22 16.29 7.28 -0.64
N LEU A 23 15.90 6.63 -1.76
CA LEU A 23 16.26 7.02 -3.12
C LEU A 23 15.26 8.01 -3.75
N ASP A 24 14.23 8.41 -3.02
CA ASP A 24 13.12 9.25 -3.53
C ASP A 24 12.45 8.66 -4.80
N LYS A 25 12.32 7.33 -4.83
CA LYS A 25 11.75 6.54 -5.94
C LYS A 25 10.50 5.78 -5.48
N VAL A 26 9.62 6.46 -4.77
CA VAL A 26 8.35 5.90 -4.33
C VAL A 26 7.41 5.76 -5.52
N SER A 27 6.86 4.57 -5.74
CA SER A 27 5.85 4.33 -6.78
C SER A 27 4.48 4.82 -6.35
N HIS A 28 3.63 5.11 -7.33
CA HIS A 28 2.27 5.59 -7.09
C HIS A 28 1.29 4.49 -6.65
N ALA A 29 1.61 3.22 -6.90
CA ALA A 29 0.75 2.11 -6.52
C ALA A 29 1.54 0.87 -6.13
N TYR A 30 1.13 0.24 -5.02
CA TYR A 30 1.68 -1.00 -4.51
C TYR A 30 0.57 -2.01 -4.24
N ILE A 31 0.86 -3.29 -4.49
CA ILE A 31 0.00 -4.40 -4.11
C ILE A 31 0.73 -5.25 -3.07
N PHE A 32 0.20 -5.30 -1.84
CA PHE A 32 0.68 -6.20 -0.81
C PHE A 32 -0.17 -7.46 -0.80
N ASN A 33 0.36 -8.53 -1.41
CA ASN A 33 -0.31 -9.81 -1.51
C ASN A 33 0.19 -10.77 -0.42
N GLY A 34 -0.72 -11.44 0.24
CA GLY A 34 -0.39 -12.43 1.26
C GLY A 34 -1.61 -12.94 2.01
N PRO A 35 -1.50 -14.05 2.77
CA PRO A 35 -2.63 -14.63 3.49
C PRO A 35 -3.26 -13.67 4.50
N LYS A 36 -4.46 -13.97 4.98
CA LYS A 36 -5.09 -13.22 6.07
C LYS A 36 -4.17 -13.23 7.29
N LEU A 37 -4.18 -12.13 8.05
CA LEU A 37 -3.37 -11.95 9.26
C LEU A 37 -1.83 -12.03 9.04
N SER A 38 -1.35 -11.89 7.81
CA SER A 38 0.09 -11.88 7.52
C SER A 38 0.81 -10.57 7.86
N GLY A 39 0.13 -9.60 8.49
CA GLY A 39 0.72 -8.31 8.83
C GLY A 39 0.72 -7.27 7.70
N LYS A 40 0.00 -7.52 6.58
CA LYS A 40 -0.08 -6.57 5.45
C LYS A 40 -0.53 -5.17 5.85
N MET A 41 -1.53 -5.08 6.74
CA MET A 41 -2.01 -3.79 7.24
C MET A 41 -0.92 -3.08 8.04
N MET A 42 -0.24 -3.77 8.95
CA MET A 42 0.88 -3.19 9.71
C MET A 42 1.99 -2.68 8.79
N LEU A 43 2.28 -3.43 7.73
CA LEU A 43 3.28 -3.06 6.73
C LEU A 43 2.85 -1.80 5.95
N ALA A 44 1.59 -1.73 5.52
CA ALA A 44 1.03 -0.58 4.82
C ALA A 44 1.02 0.67 5.70
N GLU A 45 0.62 0.53 6.96
CA GLU A 45 0.61 1.61 7.95
C GLU A 45 2.03 2.10 8.27
N ALA A 46 2.99 1.20 8.48
CA ALA A 46 4.38 1.56 8.71
C ALA A 46 4.99 2.29 7.50
N PHE A 47 4.65 1.85 6.29
CA PHE A 47 5.09 2.51 5.06
C PHE A 47 4.44 3.87 4.88
N ALA A 48 3.12 3.98 5.08
CA ALA A 48 2.40 5.25 5.04
C ALA A 48 2.98 6.24 6.07
N MET A 49 3.22 5.79 7.31
CA MET A 49 3.85 6.61 8.35
C MET A 49 5.27 7.05 7.96
N ALA A 50 6.05 6.18 7.34
CA ALA A 50 7.40 6.51 6.89
C ALA A 50 7.40 7.57 5.77
N LEU A 51 6.41 7.53 4.86
CA LEU A 51 6.20 8.53 3.82
C LEU A 51 5.80 9.90 4.38
N GLN A 52 5.07 9.92 5.49
CA GLN A 52 4.60 11.13 6.18
C GLN A 52 5.62 11.67 7.18
N CYS A 53 6.69 10.92 7.47
CA CYS A 53 7.63 11.25 8.53
C CYS A 53 8.43 12.51 8.21
N GLU A 54 8.36 13.48 9.13
CA GLU A 54 9.10 14.75 9.08
C GLU A 54 10.45 14.69 9.80
N GLY A 55 10.74 13.57 10.49
CA GLY A 55 11.98 13.39 11.23
C GLY A 55 13.17 13.13 10.32
N GLU A 56 14.36 13.55 10.78
CA GLU A 56 15.64 13.23 10.16
C GLU A 56 16.11 11.82 10.55
N GLY A 57 16.77 11.11 9.64
CA GLY A 57 17.32 9.77 9.88
C GLY A 57 16.36 8.64 9.51
N THR A 58 16.23 7.66 10.41
CA THR A 58 15.42 6.47 10.17
C THR A 58 13.93 6.78 10.15
N ARG A 59 13.24 6.39 9.08
CA ARG A 59 11.80 6.59 8.90
C ARG A 59 11.06 5.26 9.00
N PRO A 60 9.90 5.23 9.71
CA PRO A 60 9.30 6.30 10.53
C PRO A 60 10.10 6.52 11.83
N CYS A 61 10.21 7.78 12.26
CA CYS A 61 10.94 8.13 13.48
C CYS A 61 10.12 7.91 14.77
N LEU A 62 8.81 7.73 14.67
CA LEU A 62 7.82 7.55 15.76
C LEU A 62 7.72 8.72 16.75
N LEU A 63 8.49 9.78 16.57
CA LEU A 63 8.60 10.90 17.51
C LEU A 63 8.01 12.21 16.97
N CYS A 64 8.07 12.44 15.66
CA CYS A 64 7.56 13.66 15.04
C CYS A 64 6.02 13.73 15.13
N ARG A 65 5.48 14.92 14.91
CA ARG A 65 4.03 15.17 14.97
C ARG A 65 3.26 14.27 14.00
N SER A 66 3.74 14.15 12.78
CA SER A 66 3.11 13.32 11.74
C SER A 66 3.06 11.85 12.12
N CYS A 67 4.17 11.27 12.65
CA CYS A 67 4.18 9.89 13.14
C CYS A 67 3.20 9.67 14.29
N LYS A 68 3.13 10.60 15.26
CA LYS A 68 2.17 10.50 16.37
C LYS A 68 0.71 10.55 15.88
N GLN A 69 0.41 11.45 14.95
CA GLN A 69 -0.92 11.52 14.35
C GLN A 69 -1.26 10.23 13.57
N ALA A 70 -0.28 9.64 12.88
CA ALA A 70 -0.48 8.38 12.17
C ALA A 70 -0.75 7.21 13.15
N VAL A 71 -0.04 7.14 14.28
CA VAL A 71 -0.27 6.15 15.35
C VAL A 71 -1.70 6.25 15.89
N ASP A 72 -2.20 7.47 16.06
CA ASP A 72 -3.56 7.74 16.57
C ASP A 72 -4.64 7.66 15.47
N HIS A 73 -4.31 7.26 14.23
CA HIS A 73 -5.18 7.26 13.05
C HIS A 73 -5.82 8.64 12.73
N ASN A 74 -5.15 9.71 13.12
CA ASN A 74 -5.58 11.10 12.93
C ASN A 74 -4.73 11.86 11.89
N GLN A 75 -3.90 11.17 11.11
CA GLN A 75 -3.11 11.81 10.05
C GLN A 75 -4.02 12.05 8.84
N PRO A 76 -4.27 13.31 8.45
CA PRO A 76 -5.25 13.64 7.41
C PRO A 76 -4.84 13.19 6.01
N ASP A 77 -3.54 12.97 5.78
CA ASP A 77 -3.01 12.54 4.49
C ASP A 77 -2.84 11.02 4.38
N ILE A 78 -3.33 10.25 5.37
CA ILE A 78 -3.46 8.78 5.31
C ILE A 78 -4.94 8.44 5.32
N ILE A 79 -5.46 7.99 4.19
CA ILE A 79 -6.87 7.70 3.99
C ILE A 79 -7.08 6.20 3.95
N TYR A 80 -7.91 5.70 4.87
CA TYR A 80 -8.36 4.32 4.88
C TYR A 80 -9.66 4.24 4.10
N VAL A 81 -9.62 3.55 2.96
CA VAL A 81 -10.80 3.38 2.12
C VAL A 81 -11.75 2.37 2.77
N SER A 82 -12.92 2.85 3.14
CA SER A 82 -14.00 2.03 3.71
C SER A 82 -15.00 1.64 2.64
N HIS A 83 -15.77 0.59 2.88
CA HIS A 83 -16.86 0.17 2.01
C HIS A 83 -18.10 -0.17 2.83
N GLU A 84 -19.28 0.20 2.32
CA GLU A 84 -20.55 -0.03 3.01
C GLU A 84 -20.96 -1.51 2.96
N LYS A 85 -20.65 -2.19 1.86
CA LYS A 85 -21.02 -3.59 1.65
C LYS A 85 -19.88 -4.51 2.13
N PRO A 86 -20.17 -5.47 3.03
CA PRO A 86 -19.12 -6.28 3.67
C PRO A 86 -18.29 -7.14 2.68
N ASN A 87 -18.85 -7.46 1.52
CA ASN A 87 -18.23 -8.39 0.56
C ASN A 87 -17.89 -7.74 -0.79
N THR A 88 -18.08 -6.43 -0.95
CA THR A 88 -17.85 -5.78 -2.25
C THR A 88 -17.44 -4.33 -2.05
N ILE A 89 -16.34 -3.96 -2.69
CA ILE A 89 -15.94 -2.58 -2.87
C ILE A 89 -16.51 -2.12 -4.22
N GLY A 90 -17.43 -1.18 -4.17
CA GLY A 90 -18.12 -0.67 -5.34
C GLY A 90 -17.38 0.45 -6.05
N VAL A 91 -17.87 0.82 -7.22
CA VAL A 91 -17.32 1.95 -8.01
C VAL A 91 -17.47 3.27 -7.25
N ASP A 92 -18.54 3.45 -6.50
CA ASP A 92 -18.81 4.69 -5.75
C ASP A 92 -17.87 4.85 -4.57
N ASP A 93 -17.48 3.73 -3.90
CA ASP A 93 -16.49 3.75 -2.83
C ASP A 93 -15.14 4.30 -3.36
N ILE A 94 -14.70 3.82 -4.52
CA ILE A 94 -13.45 4.24 -5.16
C ILE A 94 -13.55 5.69 -5.67
N ARG A 95 -14.66 6.04 -6.32
CA ARG A 95 -14.86 7.41 -6.86
C ARG A 95 -14.87 8.45 -5.78
N THR A 96 -15.62 8.21 -4.72
CA THR A 96 -15.80 9.19 -3.64
C THR A 96 -14.54 9.34 -2.79
N GLN A 97 -13.92 8.23 -2.39
CA GLN A 97 -12.84 8.24 -1.42
C GLN A 97 -11.44 8.36 -2.06
N ILE A 98 -11.29 7.99 -3.33
CA ILE A 98 -10.00 8.10 -4.03
C ILE A 98 -10.09 9.14 -5.14
N ASN A 99 -10.90 8.91 -6.18
CA ASN A 99 -10.83 9.72 -7.40
C ASN A 99 -11.19 11.20 -7.18
N ASN A 100 -12.19 11.47 -6.34
CA ASN A 100 -12.59 12.85 -6.03
C ASN A 100 -11.66 13.52 -5.02
N ASP A 101 -11.10 12.74 -4.10
CA ASP A 101 -10.24 13.26 -3.03
C ASP A 101 -8.78 13.46 -3.49
N ILE A 102 -8.32 12.66 -4.45
CA ILE A 102 -6.92 12.67 -4.92
C ILE A 102 -6.53 13.97 -5.64
N VAL A 103 -7.49 14.73 -6.15
CA VAL A 103 -7.24 16.04 -6.77
C VAL A 103 -6.86 17.11 -5.74
N ILE A 104 -7.19 16.86 -4.47
CA ILE A 104 -6.86 17.74 -3.34
C ILE A 104 -5.45 17.38 -2.88
N LYS A 105 -4.54 18.36 -2.90
CA LYS A 105 -3.17 18.18 -2.42
C LYS A 105 -3.11 17.73 -0.97
N PRO A 106 -2.03 17.06 -0.55
CA PRO A 106 -1.79 16.72 0.86
C PRO A 106 -1.91 17.95 1.76
N TYR A 107 -2.47 17.77 2.94
CA TYR A 107 -2.71 18.85 3.88
C TYR A 107 -1.46 19.24 4.65
N SER A 108 -0.71 18.27 5.13
CA SER A 108 0.44 18.50 6.02
C SER A 108 1.73 17.82 5.58
N SER A 109 1.67 16.95 4.58
CA SER A 109 2.79 16.08 4.21
C SER A 109 3.11 16.13 2.73
N ARG A 110 4.21 15.49 2.32
CA ARG A 110 4.62 15.41 0.92
C ARG A 110 3.74 14.46 0.11
N TYR A 111 3.27 13.39 0.73
CA TYR A 111 2.47 12.35 0.09
C TYR A 111 1.07 12.28 0.66
N LYS A 112 0.12 11.83 -0.15
CA LYS A 112 -1.22 11.45 0.23
C LYS A 112 -1.39 9.96 -0.03
N VAL A 113 -1.63 9.20 1.02
CA VAL A 113 -1.60 7.74 0.98
C VAL A 113 -3.00 7.18 1.15
N TYR A 114 -3.42 6.33 0.23
CA TYR A 114 -4.69 5.62 0.27
C TYR A 114 -4.44 4.14 0.56
N ILE A 115 -5.05 3.61 1.61
CA ILE A 115 -4.97 2.21 2.00
C ILE A 115 -6.31 1.56 1.70
N VAL A 116 -6.31 0.58 0.79
CA VAL A 116 -7.48 -0.21 0.43
C VAL A 116 -7.27 -1.62 0.96
N ASP A 117 -7.94 -1.94 2.06
CA ASP A 117 -7.91 -3.30 2.60
C ASP A 117 -8.89 -4.21 1.86
N GLU A 118 -8.61 -5.52 1.88
CA GLU A 118 -9.40 -6.53 1.17
C GLU A 118 -9.68 -6.13 -0.30
N ALA A 119 -8.67 -5.60 -0.98
CA ALA A 119 -8.81 -5.02 -2.31
C ALA A 119 -9.27 -6.04 -3.38
N GLU A 120 -9.16 -7.34 -3.11
CA GLU A 120 -9.77 -8.41 -3.91
C GLU A 120 -11.29 -8.33 -3.99
N LYS A 121 -11.94 -7.60 -3.08
CA LYS A 121 -13.39 -7.37 -3.10
C LYS A 121 -13.83 -6.29 -4.10
N MET A 122 -12.89 -5.58 -4.74
CA MET A 122 -13.23 -4.61 -5.78
C MET A 122 -13.89 -5.31 -6.96
N ASN A 123 -15.11 -4.87 -7.30
CA ASN A 123 -15.76 -5.30 -8.54
C ASN A 123 -15.03 -4.71 -9.76
N GLN A 124 -15.31 -5.23 -10.96
CA GLN A 124 -14.65 -4.81 -12.19
C GLN A 124 -14.81 -3.31 -12.46
N GLN A 125 -15.96 -2.73 -12.12
CA GLN A 125 -16.22 -1.29 -12.30
C GLN A 125 -15.38 -0.44 -11.35
N ALA A 126 -15.20 -0.88 -10.10
CA ALA A 126 -14.33 -0.23 -9.13
C ALA A 126 -12.86 -0.27 -9.57
N GLN A 127 -12.41 -1.43 -10.05
CA GLN A 127 -11.06 -1.58 -10.59
C GLN A 127 -10.82 -0.68 -11.81
N ASN A 128 -11.78 -0.58 -12.73
CA ASN A 128 -11.69 0.33 -13.89
C ASN A 128 -11.69 1.81 -13.48
N ALA A 129 -12.43 2.17 -12.42
CA ALA A 129 -12.42 3.53 -11.90
C ALA A 129 -11.07 3.88 -11.26
N LEU A 130 -10.47 2.93 -10.53
CA LEU A 130 -9.15 3.09 -9.92
C LEU A 130 -8.04 3.16 -10.99
N LEU A 131 -8.17 2.39 -12.06
CA LEU A 131 -7.17 2.33 -13.14
C LEU A 131 -6.87 3.71 -13.73
N LYS A 132 -7.88 4.56 -13.92
CA LYS A 132 -7.70 5.93 -14.42
C LYS A 132 -6.75 6.74 -13.53
N THR A 133 -6.88 6.58 -12.22
CA THR A 133 -6.03 7.26 -11.26
C THR A 133 -4.60 6.69 -11.22
N ILE A 134 -4.46 5.37 -11.40
CA ILE A 134 -3.15 4.72 -11.44
C ILE A 134 -2.39 5.04 -12.74
N GLU A 135 -3.10 5.30 -13.84
CA GLU A 135 -2.49 5.66 -15.13
C GLU A 135 -1.92 7.08 -15.14
N GLU A 136 -2.63 8.02 -14.53
CA GLU A 136 -2.24 9.43 -14.46
C GLU A 136 -2.26 9.92 -13.00
N PRO A 137 -1.39 9.36 -12.12
CA PRO A 137 -1.40 9.71 -10.73
C PRO A 137 -0.78 11.09 -10.49
N PRO A 138 -1.35 11.90 -9.58
CA PRO A 138 -0.64 13.07 -9.08
C PRO A 138 0.69 12.66 -8.42
N ALA A 139 1.72 13.49 -8.54
CA ALA A 139 3.05 13.19 -8.04
C ALA A 139 3.13 12.89 -6.53
N TYR A 140 2.13 13.33 -5.77
CA TYR A 140 2.04 13.12 -4.33
C TYR A 140 1.18 11.93 -3.92
N ALA A 141 0.51 11.26 -4.85
CA ALA A 141 -0.42 10.19 -4.52
C ALA A 141 0.26 8.83 -4.45
N VAL A 142 -0.04 8.06 -3.41
CA VAL A 142 0.41 6.68 -3.23
C VAL A 142 -0.79 5.82 -2.85
N ILE A 143 -1.04 4.75 -3.61
CA ILE A 143 -2.15 3.82 -3.40
C ILE A 143 -1.59 2.47 -2.96
N LEU A 144 -2.05 1.98 -1.81
CA LEU A 144 -1.67 0.69 -1.23
C LEU A 144 -2.87 -0.25 -1.28
N LEU A 145 -2.79 -1.29 -2.11
CA LEU A 145 -3.82 -2.32 -2.25
C LEU A 145 -3.40 -3.54 -1.45
N LEU A 146 -4.16 -3.88 -0.41
CA LEU A 146 -3.92 -5.06 0.41
C LEU A 146 -4.84 -6.18 -0.04
N THR A 147 -4.28 -7.33 -0.38
CA THR A 147 -5.06 -8.44 -0.93
C THR A 147 -4.59 -9.80 -0.44
N THR A 148 -5.47 -10.77 -0.46
CA THR A 148 -5.14 -12.19 -0.28
C THR A 148 -5.03 -12.92 -1.60
N ASN A 149 -5.47 -12.29 -2.69
CA ASN A 149 -5.47 -12.88 -4.03
C ASN A 149 -5.20 -11.80 -5.10
N ALA A 150 -3.95 -11.70 -5.54
CA ALA A 150 -3.57 -10.75 -6.57
C ALA A 150 -4.16 -11.08 -7.95
N ASP A 151 -4.51 -12.34 -8.21
CA ASP A 151 -5.09 -12.77 -9.48
C ASP A 151 -6.52 -12.23 -9.69
N SER A 152 -7.14 -11.69 -8.65
CA SER A 152 -8.46 -11.03 -8.74
C SER A 152 -8.41 -9.67 -9.44
N PHE A 153 -7.21 -9.09 -9.59
CA PHE A 153 -7.06 -7.81 -10.26
C PHE A 153 -6.98 -7.94 -11.77
N LEU A 154 -7.45 -6.90 -12.44
CA LEU A 154 -7.26 -6.77 -13.88
C LEU A 154 -5.76 -6.75 -14.23
N PRO A 155 -5.34 -7.39 -15.34
CA PRO A 155 -3.94 -7.38 -15.79
C PRO A 155 -3.39 -5.95 -15.97
N THR A 156 -4.27 -5.01 -16.32
CA THR A 156 -3.93 -3.59 -16.48
C THR A 156 -3.56 -2.91 -15.16
N ILE A 157 -4.14 -3.31 -14.03
CA ILE A 157 -3.75 -2.86 -12.69
C ILE A 157 -2.43 -3.51 -12.29
N LEU A 158 -2.30 -4.83 -12.45
CA LEU A 158 -1.09 -5.56 -12.09
C LEU A 158 0.16 -5.04 -12.81
N SER A 159 0.02 -4.65 -14.09
CA SER A 159 1.13 -4.12 -14.87
C SER A 159 1.62 -2.73 -14.45
N ARG A 160 0.81 -1.99 -13.68
CA ARG A 160 1.09 -0.61 -13.23
C ARG A 160 1.40 -0.50 -11.76
N CYS A 161 1.17 -1.55 -11.00
CA CYS A 161 1.45 -1.59 -9.56
C CYS A 161 2.76 -2.34 -9.29
N ILE A 162 3.50 -1.89 -8.31
CA ILE A 162 4.61 -2.66 -7.76
C ILE A 162 4.05 -3.67 -6.77
N THR A 163 4.36 -4.94 -7.01
CA THR A 163 4.05 -6.03 -6.08
C THR A 163 5.36 -6.47 -5.42
N PRO A 164 5.69 -5.95 -4.23
CA PRO A 164 6.86 -6.41 -3.51
C PRO A 164 6.64 -7.86 -3.09
N VAL A 165 7.44 -8.79 -3.59
CA VAL A 165 7.29 -10.22 -3.31
C VAL A 165 8.13 -10.57 -2.09
N SER A 166 7.51 -11.14 -1.07
CA SER A 166 8.24 -11.87 -0.04
C SER A 166 8.61 -13.23 -0.61
N TYR A 167 9.88 -13.44 -0.92
CA TYR A 167 10.39 -14.76 -1.30
C TYR A 167 10.47 -15.68 -0.07
N THR A 168 9.34 -15.95 0.54
CA THR A 168 9.17 -17.06 1.49
C THR A 168 8.47 -18.22 0.81
N HIS A 169 8.93 -18.62 -0.37
CA HIS A 169 8.69 -19.95 -0.89
C HIS A 169 10.04 -20.63 -1.12
N LEU A 170 10.35 -21.51 -0.17
CA LEU A 170 11.16 -22.70 -0.39
C LEU A 170 11.08 -23.11 -1.85
N ARG A 171 12.23 -23.09 -2.53
CA ARG A 171 12.46 -23.94 -3.70
C ARG A 171 12.28 -25.38 -3.24
N ALA A 172 11.07 -25.89 -3.33
CA ALA A 172 10.80 -27.29 -3.38
C ALA A 172 10.65 -27.64 -4.86
N HIS A 173 11.56 -28.53 -5.30
CA HIS A 173 11.66 -29.14 -6.62
C HIS A 173 12.47 -28.41 -7.70
N GLU A 174 13.78 -28.41 -7.52
CA GLU A 174 14.65 -28.87 -8.60
C GLU A 174 15.13 -30.29 -8.23
N THR A 175 14.38 -31.29 -8.64
CA THR A 175 14.89 -32.62 -8.78
C THR A 175 15.81 -32.62 -10.00
N CYS A 176 17.11 -32.68 -9.75
CA CYS A 176 18.05 -33.19 -10.70
C CYS A 176 17.64 -34.62 -11.04
N ALA A 177 17.29 -34.85 -12.28
CA ALA A 177 17.37 -36.14 -12.92
C ALA A 177 18.35 -35.96 -14.07
N ASP A 178 19.63 -36.13 -13.73
CA ASP A 178 20.63 -36.51 -14.71
C ASP A 178 20.97 -37.98 -14.50
N LEU A 179 20.69 -38.71 -15.52
CA LEU A 179 21.49 -39.83 -16.00
C LEU A 179 21.29 -39.96 -17.50
#